data_3839fff16d0006c3bc9e5689b29e5035
#
_entry.id   3839fff16d0006c3bc9e5689b29e5035
#
_cell.length_a   1.000
_cell.length_b   1.000
_cell.length_c   1.000
_cell.angle_alpha   90.00
_cell.angle_beta   90.00
_cell.angle_gamma   90.00
#
_symmetry.space_group_name_H-M   'P 1'
#
loop_
_entity.id
_entity.type
_entity.pdbx_description
1 polymer ?
#
loop_
_entity_poly.entity_id
_entity_poly.type
_entity_poly.pdbx_seq_one_letter_code
_entity_poly.pdbx_strand_id
1 'polypeptide(L)'
;MSLPTPPEAPQKPAQKQEIPGNVYLYDKNDTSPIPLTYDVIDFGKPQGAASPLVGWAAGAFFAVGGLWNFFNLNGEGSIFAGILLCAIGGLLIAAGFFMNGYSIIANANGFRSGTANSGEVTEWPVARGYFTVKVRLGTNKTARMAMNSATLTITRPDNLPLSVQQVTFTGSNTAELKQRCEVQSDRIWNWAVAKGYIF
;
A
#
# COMPACT_ATOMS: atom_id res chain seq x y z
N MET A 1 48.60 -2.01 26.22
CA MET A 1 48.38 -1.79 24.79
C MET A 1 46.88 -1.74 24.57
N SER A 2 46.34 -0.54 24.39
CA SER A 2 44.90 -0.34 24.14
C SER A 2 44.65 -0.51 22.65
N LEU A 3 43.68 -1.35 22.28
CA LEU A 3 43.25 -1.52 20.89
C LEU A 3 42.59 -0.22 20.41
N PRO A 4 42.83 0.22 19.16
CA PRO A 4 42.19 1.38 18.61
C PRO A 4 40.67 1.13 18.43
N THR A 5 39.88 2.09 18.86
CA THR A 5 38.41 2.09 18.68
C THR A 5 38.05 2.04 17.19
N PRO A 6 37.14 1.17 16.76
CA PRO A 6 36.70 1.14 15.37
C PRO A 6 36.11 2.49 14.96
N PRO A 7 36.32 2.95 13.71
CA PRO A 7 35.72 4.19 13.23
C PRO A 7 34.20 4.09 13.29
N GLU A 8 33.57 5.12 13.86
CA GLU A 8 32.13 5.26 13.98
C GLU A 8 31.52 5.28 12.57
N ALA A 9 30.56 4.38 12.33
CA ALA A 9 29.87 4.32 11.05
C ALA A 9 29.18 5.67 10.77
N PRO A 10 29.19 6.16 9.52
CA PRO A 10 28.59 7.43 9.19
C PRO A 10 27.11 7.42 9.59
N GLN A 11 26.76 8.29 10.53
CA GLN A 11 25.39 8.48 10.99
C GLN A 11 24.57 8.96 9.80
N LYS A 12 23.57 8.15 9.42
CA LYS A 12 22.59 8.52 8.40
C LYS A 12 21.95 9.84 8.82
N PRO A 13 21.98 10.91 7.98
CA PRO A 13 21.42 12.19 8.37
C PRO A 13 19.96 12.00 8.80
N ALA A 14 19.60 12.58 9.94
CA ALA A 14 18.25 12.58 10.45
C ALA A 14 17.30 13.07 9.35
N GLN A 15 16.34 12.22 8.95
CA GLN A 15 15.34 12.56 7.94
C GLN A 15 14.58 13.79 8.45
N LYS A 16 14.84 14.94 7.82
CA LYS A 16 14.09 16.17 8.06
C LYS A 16 12.63 15.89 7.78
N GLN A 17 11.78 16.09 8.75
CA GLN A 17 10.34 15.97 8.63
C GLN A 17 9.88 17.00 7.59
N GLU A 18 9.63 16.57 6.36
CA GLU A 18 9.23 17.45 5.27
C GLU A 18 7.83 17.98 5.57
N ILE A 19 7.72 19.31 5.58
CA ILE A 19 6.45 20.03 5.50
C ILE A 19 5.75 19.50 4.23
N PRO A 20 4.48 19.06 4.29
CA PRO A 20 3.81 18.54 3.12
C PRO A 20 3.78 19.61 2.04
N GLY A 21 4.56 19.42 0.98
CA GLY A 21 4.46 20.19 -0.25
C GLY A 21 3.06 20.05 -0.86
N ASN A 22 2.79 20.76 -1.95
CA ASN A 22 1.54 20.61 -2.68
C ASN A 22 1.36 19.14 -3.09
N VAL A 23 0.26 18.50 -2.65
CA VAL A 23 -0.02 17.09 -2.87
C VAL A 23 -0.95 16.92 -4.07
N TYR A 24 -0.53 16.12 -5.03
CA TYR A 24 -1.37 15.66 -6.14
C TYR A 24 -2.07 14.36 -5.76
N LEU A 25 -3.39 14.37 -5.75
CA LEU A 25 -4.18 13.15 -5.56
C LEU A 25 -4.22 12.37 -6.88
N TYR A 26 -3.61 11.20 -6.86
CA TYR A 26 -3.44 10.40 -8.06
C TYR A 26 -4.77 9.78 -8.52
N ASP A 27 -5.12 10.03 -9.79
CA ASP A 27 -6.18 9.33 -10.49
C ASP A 27 -5.59 8.46 -11.62
N LYS A 28 -5.80 7.16 -11.54
CA LYS A 28 -5.34 6.18 -12.54
C LYS A 28 -6.06 6.29 -13.89
N ASN A 29 -7.21 6.93 -13.94
CA ASN A 29 -7.99 7.11 -15.18
C ASN A 29 -7.62 8.42 -15.91
N ASP A 30 -6.97 9.34 -15.21
CA ASP A 30 -6.44 10.56 -15.82
C ASP A 30 -5.16 10.21 -16.59
N THR A 31 -5.07 10.64 -17.85
CA THR A 31 -3.89 10.44 -18.72
C THR A 31 -3.13 11.73 -18.97
N SER A 32 -3.59 12.86 -18.42
CA SER A 32 -2.90 14.15 -18.55
C SER A 32 -1.58 14.13 -17.77
N PRO A 33 -0.56 14.90 -18.19
CA PRO A 33 0.68 15.03 -17.44
C PRO A 33 0.44 15.52 -16.01
N ILE A 34 1.16 14.98 -15.04
CA ILE A 34 1.08 15.45 -13.66
C ILE A 34 1.69 16.86 -13.59
N PRO A 35 0.97 17.86 -13.05
CA PRO A 35 1.48 19.23 -12.99
C PRO A 35 2.72 19.34 -12.09
N LEU A 36 3.73 20.08 -12.54
CA LEU A 36 4.99 20.27 -11.81
C LEU A 36 4.86 21.18 -10.58
N THR A 37 3.69 21.75 -10.34
CA THR A 37 3.38 22.51 -9.11
C THR A 37 3.28 21.64 -7.87
N TYR A 38 3.11 20.33 -8.05
CA TYR A 38 3.01 19.37 -6.96
C TYR A 38 4.38 18.74 -6.67
N ASP A 39 4.70 18.59 -5.39
CA ASP A 39 5.95 17.98 -4.92
C ASP A 39 5.77 16.54 -4.46
N VAL A 40 4.53 16.14 -4.25
CA VAL A 40 4.14 14.82 -3.76
C VAL A 40 2.99 14.28 -4.59
N ILE A 41 3.07 12.99 -4.96
CA ILE A 41 1.94 12.23 -5.50
C ILE A 41 1.43 11.32 -4.38
N ASP A 42 0.16 11.48 -4.01
CA ASP A 42 -0.53 10.55 -3.12
C ASP A 42 -1.38 9.58 -3.95
N PHE A 43 -0.96 8.33 -3.97
CA PHE A 43 -1.69 7.26 -4.66
C PHE A 43 -2.91 6.79 -3.87
N GLY A 44 -3.09 7.27 -2.65
CA GLY A 44 -4.17 6.86 -1.79
C GLY A 44 -4.03 5.42 -1.26
N LYS A 45 -5.15 4.86 -0.88
CA LYS A 45 -5.21 3.49 -0.34
C LYS A 45 -5.22 2.45 -1.45
N PRO A 46 -4.67 1.24 -1.20
CA PRO A 46 -4.72 0.14 -2.16
C PRO A 46 -6.15 -0.19 -2.56
N GLN A 47 -6.39 -0.36 -3.87
CA GLN A 47 -7.70 -0.81 -4.35
C GLN A 47 -7.96 -2.24 -3.90
N GLY A 48 -9.15 -2.49 -3.37
CA GLY A 48 -9.54 -3.82 -2.87
C GLY A 48 -9.08 -4.09 -1.43
N ALA A 49 -8.41 -3.15 -0.75
CA ALA A 49 -8.34 -3.19 0.69
C ALA A 49 -9.78 -3.17 1.22
N ALA A 50 -10.14 -4.19 2.00
CA ALA A 50 -11.42 -4.21 2.68
C ALA A 50 -11.60 -2.85 3.37
N SER A 51 -12.75 -2.23 3.17
CA SER A 51 -13.03 -0.97 3.84
C SER A 51 -12.77 -1.16 5.34
N PRO A 52 -12.00 -0.27 6.01
CA PRO A 52 -11.81 -0.34 7.45
C PRO A 52 -13.13 -0.50 8.20
N LEU A 53 -14.20 0.05 7.63
CA LEU A 53 -15.56 -0.02 8.13
C LEU A 53 -16.08 -1.48 8.19
N VAL A 54 -15.71 -2.32 7.23
CA VAL A 54 -16.05 -3.76 7.24
C VAL A 54 -15.32 -4.48 8.38
N GLY A 55 -14.03 -4.18 8.58
CA GLY A 55 -13.24 -4.72 9.70
C GLY A 55 -13.82 -4.30 11.05
N TRP A 56 -14.20 -3.02 11.20
CA TRP A 56 -14.81 -2.50 12.43
C TRP A 56 -16.21 -3.07 12.68
N ALA A 57 -17.05 -3.15 11.63
CA ALA A 57 -18.40 -3.71 11.77
C ALA A 57 -18.36 -5.21 12.12
N ALA A 58 -17.52 -5.98 11.43
CA ALA A 58 -17.32 -7.40 11.74
C ALA A 58 -16.74 -7.57 13.15
N GLY A 59 -15.72 -6.77 13.51
CA GLY A 59 -15.12 -6.81 14.83
C GLY A 59 -16.12 -6.48 15.95
N ALA A 60 -16.93 -5.43 15.77
CA ALA A 60 -18.00 -5.09 16.71
C ALA A 60 -19.03 -6.22 16.84
N PHE A 61 -19.44 -6.84 15.74
CA PHE A 61 -20.37 -7.97 15.76
C PHE A 61 -19.82 -9.14 16.59
N PHE A 62 -18.56 -9.54 16.38
CA PHE A 62 -17.93 -10.60 17.16
C PHE A 62 -17.75 -10.21 18.64
N ALA A 63 -17.39 -8.95 18.93
CA ALA A 63 -17.25 -8.49 20.29
C ALA A 63 -18.59 -8.52 21.06
N VAL A 64 -19.67 -8.05 20.43
CA VAL A 64 -21.02 -8.10 21.01
C VAL A 64 -21.49 -9.54 21.23
N GLY A 65 -21.28 -10.43 20.23
CA GLY A 65 -21.57 -11.86 20.36
C GLY A 65 -20.77 -12.54 21.47
N GLY A 66 -19.50 -12.15 21.63
CA GLY A 66 -18.67 -12.62 22.74
C GLY A 66 -19.19 -12.19 24.10
N LEU A 67 -19.53 -10.90 24.25
CA LEU A 67 -20.12 -10.36 25.48
C LEU A 67 -21.46 -11.01 25.81
N TRP A 68 -22.29 -11.24 24.80
CA TRP A 68 -23.57 -11.95 24.99
C TRP A 68 -23.36 -13.35 25.59
N ASN A 69 -22.35 -14.10 25.13
CA ASN A 69 -22.02 -15.41 25.69
C ASN A 69 -21.54 -15.32 27.16
N PHE A 70 -20.89 -14.21 27.57
CA PHE A 70 -20.52 -13.99 28.97
C PHE A 70 -21.71 -13.77 29.88
N PHE A 71 -22.69 -12.99 29.42
CA PHE A 71 -23.84 -12.60 30.25
C PHE A 71 -24.95 -13.66 30.25
N ASN A 72 -24.98 -14.57 29.28
CA ASN A 72 -26.01 -15.57 29.13
C ASN A 72 -25.58 -16.93 29.71
N LEU A 73 -24.93 -16.94 30.86
CA LEU A 73 -24.38 -18.13 31.53
C LEU A 73 -25.43 -19.14 31.99
N ASN A 74 -26.73 -18.77 32.05
CA ASN A 74 -27.84 -19.65 32.39
C ASN A 74 -28.37 -20.46 31.20
N GLY A 75 -27.80 -20.29 30.02
CA GLY A 75 -28.07 -21.02 28.81
C GLY A 75 -26.87 -21.87 28.37
N GLU A 76 -26.86 -22.33 27.14
CA GLU A 76 -25.76 -23.09 26.55
C GLU A 76 -24.49 -22.24 26.24
N GLY A 77 -24.36 -21.06 26.83
CA GLY A 77 -23.24 -20.15 26.64
C GLY A 77 -21.93 -20.69 27.25
N SER A 78 -20.88 -20.74 26.46
CA SER A 78 -19.54 -21.12 26.91
C SER A 78 -18.69 -19.91 27.17
N ILE A 79 -18.11 -19.79 28.38
CA ILE A 79 -17.13 -18.75 28.72
C ILE A 79 -15.98 -18.75 27.72
N PHE A 80 -15.52 -19.94 27.31
CA PHE A 80 -14.45 -20.10 26.33
C PHE A 80 -14.84 -19.51 24.95
N ALA A 81 -16.08 -19.77 24.49
CA ALA A 81 -16.58 -19.19 23.24
C ALA A 81 -16.68 -17.66 23.34
N GLY A 82 -17.10 -17.11 24.47
CA GLY A 82 -17.13 -15.69 24.74
C GLY A 82 -15.75 -15.03 24.61
N ILE A 83 -14.73 -15.63 25.26
CA ILE A 83 -13.33 -15.14 25.19
C ILE A 83 -12.83 -15.17 23.75
N LEU A 84 -13.04 -16.29 23.03
CA LEU A 84 -12.59 -16.47 21.66
C LEU A 84 -13.21 -15.43 20.71
N LEU A 85 -14.53 -15.19 20.82
CA LEU A 85 -15.24 -14.22 19.99
C LEU A 85 -14.77 -12.80 20.27
N CYS A 86 -14.56 -12.43 21.54
CA CYS A 86 -14.03 -11.12 21.91
C CYS A 86 -12.59 -10.94 21.38
N ALA A 87 -11.74 -11.96 21.44
CA ALA A 87 -10.38 -11.91 20.90
C ALA A 87 -10.38 -11.71 19.38
N ILE A 88 -11.20 -12.45 18.65
CA ILE A 88 -11.38 -12.31 17.19
C ILE A 88 -11.91 -10.89 16.87
N GLY A 89 -12.92 -10.41 17.60
CA GLY A 89 -13.47 -9.07 17.43
C GLY A 89 -12.41 -7.99 17.63
N GLY A 90 -11.61 -8.09 18.69
CA GLY A 90 -10.50 -7.17 18.96
C GLY A 90 -9.44 -7.17 17.86
N LEU A 91 -9.04 -8.34 17.35
CA LEU A 91 -8.10 -8.47 16.23
C LEU A 91 -8.63 -7.83 14.95
N LEU A 92 -9.90 -8.01 14.62
CA LEU A 92 -10.53 -7.41 13.43
C LEU A 92 -10.60 -5.89 13.52
N ILE A 93 -10.92 -5.36 14.70
CA ILE A 93 -10.92 -3.91 14.96
C ILE A 93 -9.50 -3.36 14.82
N ALA A 94 -8.51 -3.99 15.44
CA ALA A 94 -7.10 -3.58 15.34
C ALA A 94 -6.61 -3.62 13.88
N ALA A 95 -6.90 -4.68 13.14
CA ALA A 95 -6.58 -4.78 11.71
C ALA A 95 -7.21 -3.65 10.90
N GLY A 96 -8.46 -3.26 11.20
CA GLY A 96 -9.14 -2.12 10.57
C GLY A 96 -8.39 -0.79 10.78
N PHE A 97 -7.83 -0.56 11.97
CA PHE A 97 -7.01 0.61 12.26
C PHE A 97 -5.69 0.60 11.47
N PHE A 98 -4.97 -0.53 11.45
CA PHE A 98 -3.72 -0.65 10.69
C PHE A 98 -3.95 -0.43 9.18
N MET A 99 -5.00 -0.99 8.62
CA MET A 99 -5.32 -0.83 7.19
C MET A 99 -5.72 0.61 6.83
N ASN A 100 -6.30 1.37 7.78
CA ASN A 100 -6.75 2.73 7.52
C ASN A 100 -5.60 3.71 7.28
N GLY A 101 -4.43 3.46 7.86
CA GLY A 101 -3.26 4.33 7.76
C GLY A 101 -2.31 4.02 6.60
N TYR A 102 -2.54 2.92 5.86
CA TYR A 102 -1.63 2.51 4.78
C TYR A 102 -1.90 3.27 3.50
N SER A 103 -0.90 3.99 3.01
CA SER A 103 -0.91 4.67 1.71
C SER A 103 0.44 4.50 1.01
N ILE A 104 0.47 4.78 -0.29
CA ILE A 104 1.71 4.94 -1.05
C ILE A 104 1.76 6.38 -1.50
N ILE A 105 2.89 7.03 -1.24
CA ILE A 105 3.20 8.38 -1.73
C ILE A 105 4.52 8.35 -2.50
N ALA A 106 4.66 9.21 -3.51
CA ALA A 106 5.93 9.45 -4.19
C ALA A 106 6.35 10.91 -4.00
N ASN A 107 7.61 11.14 -3.67
CA ASN A 107 8.21 12.46 -3.47
C ASN A 107 9.69 12.47 -3.92
N ALA A 108 10.45 13.50 -3.58
CA ALA A 108 11.88 13.63 -3.93
C ALA A 108 12.73 12.41 -3.49
N ASN A 109 12.38 11.74 -2.40
CA ASN A 109 13.16 10.61 -1.87
C ASN A 109 12.76 9.25 -2.49
N GLY A 110 11.71 9.21 -3.32
CA GLY A 110 11.19 7.98 -3.90
C GLY A 110 9.77 7.65 -3.49
N PHE A 111 9.46 6.37 -3.48
CA PHE A 111 8.15 5.83 -3.08
C PHE A 111 8.19 5.45 -1.60
N ARG A 112 7.32 6.04 -0.82
CA ARG A 112 7.11 5.67 0.57
C ARG A 112 5.83 4.85 0.68
N SER A 113 5.95 3.62 1.18
CA SER A 113 4.83 2.72 1.41
C SER A 113 4.67 2.45 2.90
N GLY A 114 3.47 2.60 3.44
CA GLY A 114 3.18 2.35 4.85
C GLY A 114 2.25 3.37 5.48
N THR A 115 2.31 3.46 6.80
CA THR A 115 1.59 4.48 7.56
C THR A 115 2.38 5.79 7.58
N ALA A 116 1.72 6.90 7.91
CA ALA A 116 2.31 8.23 7.90
C ALA A 116 3.65 8.34 8.68
N ASN A 117 3.81 7.54 9.75
CA ASN A 117 4.96 7.62 10.65
C ASN A 117 5.96 6.45 10.51
N SER A 118 5.61 5.39 9.77
CA SER A 118 6.44 4.18 9.63
C SER A 118 6.32 3.59 8.23
N GLY A 119 6.85 4.30 7.24
CA GLY A 119 6.83 3.83 5.84
C GLY A 119 8.21 3.42 5.38
N GLU A 120 8.31 2.29 4.68
CA GLU A 120 9.51 1.93 3.95
C GLU A 120 9.66 2.84 2.73
N VAL A 121 10.85 3.41 2.54
CA VAL A 121 11.16 4.24 1.39
C VAL A 121 11.87 3.39 0.33
N THR A 122 11.31 3.38 -0.87
CA THR A 122 11.94 2.81 -2.07
C THR A 122 12.43 3.97 -2.91
N GLU A 123 13.73 4.12 -3.05
CA GLU A 123 14.34 5.17 -3.85
C GLU A 123 13.89 5.12 -5.32
N TRP A 124 13.97 6.26 -6.00
CA TRP A 124 13.72 6.29 -7.44
C TRP A 124 14.69 5.39 -8.17
N PRO A 125 14.22 4.54 -9.08
CA PRO A 125 15.13 3.71 -9.87
C PRO A 125 15.90 4.56 -10.88
N VAL A 126 17.12 4.16 -11.17
CA VAL A 126 18.04 4.88 -12.08
C VAL A 126 17.64 4.84 -13.55
N ALA A 127 16.72 3.98 -13.94
CA ALA A 127 16.27 3.86 -15.32
C ALA A 127 14.79 3.49 -15.43
N ARG A 128 14.12 3.95 -16.50
CA ARG A 128 12.71 3.68 -16.77
C ARG A 128 12.37 2.18 -16.82
N GLY A 129 13.33 1.35 -17.25
CA GLY A 129 13.15 -0.09 -17.35
C GLY A 129 12.86 -0.81 -16.03
N TYR A 130 13.14 -0.19 -14.90
CA TYR A 130 12.78 -0.71 -13.58
C TYR A 130 11.30 -0.52 -13.21
N PHE A 131 10.58 0.32 -13.96
CA PHE A 131 9.13 0.41 -13.92
C PHE A 131 8.56 -0.66 -14.84
N THR A 132 8.08 -1.74 -14.29
CA THR A 132 7.55 -2.89 -15.02
C THR A 132 6.07 -3.08 -14.77
N VAL A 133 5.37 -3.69 -15.72
CA VAL A 133 3.95 -4.02 -15.57
C VAL A 133 3.82 -5.53 -15.35
N LYS A 134 3.40 -5.90 -14.16
CA LYS A 134 3.12 -7.29 -13.82
C LYS A 134 1.68 -7.64 -14.19
N VAL A 135 1.53 -8.53 -15.18
CA VAL A 135 0.22 -9.04 -15.58
C VAL A 135 -0.08 -10.32 -14.81
N ARG A 136 -1.27 -10.39 -14.22
CA ARG A 136 -1.81 -11.56 -13.55
C ARG A 136 -3.03 -12.05 -14.31
N LEU A 137 -3.01 -13.31 -14.75
CA LEU A 137 -4.17 -13.95 -15.36
C LEU A 137 -5.10 -14.47 -14.27
N GLY A 138 -6.38 -14.22 -14.42
CA GLY A 138 -7.40 -14.76 -13.54
C GLY A 138 -7.49 -16.29 -13.73
N THR A 139 -7.07 -17.07 -12.72
CA THR A 139 -6.98 -18.53 -12.81
C THR A 139 -8.14 -19.28 -12.13
N ASN A 140 -9.14 -18.58 -11.66
CA ASN A 140 -10.19 -19.20 -10.87
C ASN A 140 -11.21 -19.93 -11.77
N LYS A 141 -11.03 -21.25 -11.92
CA LYS A 141 -11.92 -22.14 -12.71
C LYS A 141 -13.36 -22.20 -12.15
N THR A 142 -13.58 -21.80 -10.91
CA THR A 142 -14.87 -21.84 -10.22
C THR A 142 -15.61 -20.51 -10.15
N ALA A 143 -14.92 -19.39 -10.31
CA ALA A 143 -15.56 -18.07 -10.32
C ALA A 143 -15.78 -17.62 -11.78
N ARG A 144 -17.03 -17.42 -12.16
CA ARG A 144 -17.42 -16.84 -13.47
C ARG A 144 -16.85 -15.45 -13.78
N MET A 145 -16.00 -14.91 -12.88
CA MET A 145 -15.41 -13.56 -12.95
C MET A 145 -13.92 -13.54 -12.60
N ALA A 146 -13.13 -14.49 -13.12
CA ALA A 146 -11.68 -14.39 -13.01
C ALA A 146 -11.20 -13.24 -13.91
N MET A 147 -11.04 -12.04 -13.32
CA MET A 147 -10.52 -10.88 -14.04
C MET A 147 -9.00 -10.91 -14.08
N ASN A 148 -8.44 -10.66 -15.27
CA ASN A 148 -7.02 -10.38 -15.41
C ASN A 148 -6.69 -9.04 -14.76
N SER A 149 -5.46 -8.87 -14.29
CA SER A 149 -5.00 -7.59 -13.75
C SER A 149 -3.61 -7.24 -14.25
N ALA A 150 -3.37 -5.95 -14.45
CA ALA A 150 -2.06 -5.38 -14.73
C ALA A 150 -1.72 -4.38 -13.63
N THR A 151 -0.58 -4.54 -12.96
CA THR A 151 -0.15 -3.74 -11.81
C THR A 151 1.24 -3.17 -12.08
N LEU A 152 1.43 -1.87 -11.78
CA LEU A 152 2.75 -1.25 -11.81
C LEU A 152 3.62 -1.86 -10.70
N THR A 153 4.81 -2.29 -11.10
CA THR A 153 5.82 -2.85 -10.19
C THR A 153 7.14 -2.14 -10.43
N ILE A 154 7.75 -1.69 -9.35
CA ILE A 154 9.06 -1.03 -9.36
C ILE A 154 10.07 -2.02 -8.80
N THR A 155 11.11 -2.34 -9.58
CA THR A 155 12.19 -3.19 -9.11
C THR A 155 13.12 -2.38 -8.23
N ARG A 156 13.43 -2.88 -7.04
CA ARG A 156 14.33 -2.24 -6.08
C ARG A 156 15.78 -2.66 -6.33
N PRO A 157 16.76 -1.88 -5.83
CA PRO A 157 18.18 -2.28 -5.93
C PRO A 157 18.48 -3.62 -5.26
N ASP A 158 17.72 -4.01 -4.23
CA ASP A 158 17.79 -5.30 -3.54
C ASP A 158 17.01 -6.42 -4.27
N ASN A 159 16.52 -6.14 -5.49
CA ASN A 159 15.69 -7.01 -6.33
C ASN A 159 14.32 -7.40 -5.71
N LEU A 160 13.91 -6.80 -4.61
CA LEU A 160 12.55 -6.95 -4.09
C LEU A 160 11.60 -6.01 -4.84
N PRO A 161 10.56 -6.53 -5.50
CA PRO A 161 9.64 -5.69 -6.26
C PRO A 161 8.69 -4.94 -5.33
N LEU A 162 8.57 -3.63 -5.48
CA LEU A 162 7.51 -2.83 -4.90
C LEU A 162 6.32 -2.80 -5.87
N SER A 163 5.20 -3.39 -5.50
CA SER A 163 3.97 -3.31 -6.28
C SER A 163 3.13 -2.12 -5.86
N VAL A 164 2.90 -1.19 -6.79
CA VAL A 164 2.03 -0.02 -6.58
C VAL A 164 0.59 -0.44 -6.91
N GLN A 165 -0.10 -1.03 -5.93
CA GLN A 165 -1.44 -1.61 -6.11
C GLN A 165 -2.49 -0.59 -6.55
N GLN A 166 -2.29 0.69 -6.24
CA GLN A 166 -3.16 1.78 -6.66
C GLN A 166 -3.15 1.98 -8.18
N VAL A 167 -2.05 1.60 -8.85
CA VAL A 167 -1.91 1.60 -10.31
C VAL A 167 -2.17 0.19 -10.82
N THR A 168 -3.37 -0.32 -10.52
CA THR A 168 -3.85 -1.63 -10.99
C THR A 168 -5.08 -1.46 -11.85
N PHE A 169 -5.06 -2.10 -13.01
CA PHE A 169 -6.19 -2.19 -13.92
C PHE A 169 -6.68 -3.63 -13.99
N THR A 170 -7.98 -3.83 -14.01
CA THR A 170 -8.63 -5.15 -14.07
C THR A 170 -9.59 -5.22 -15.25
N GLY A 171 -9.67 -6.37 -15.90
CA GLY A 171 -10.54 -6.57 -17.06
C GLY A 171 -10.26 -7.89 -17.78
N SER A 172 -10.87 -8.07 -18.95
CA SER A 172 -10.72 -9.28 -19.77
C SER A 172 -9.53 -9.20 -20.75
N ASN A 173 -9.23 -8.00 -21.28
CA ASN A 173 -8.20 -7.80 -22.29
C ASN A 173 -6.85 -7.43 -21.65
N THR A 174 -5.94 -8.40 -21.56
CA THR A 174 -4.62 -8.21 -20.94
C THR A 174 -3.74 -7.20 -21.66
N ALA A 175 -3.84 -7.10 -22.98
CA ALA A 175 -3.03 -6.15 -23.77
C ALA A 175 -3.44 -4.71 -23.46
N GLU A 176 -4.73 -4.44 -23.41
CA GLU A 176 -5.28 -3.12 -23.05
C GLU A 176 -4.90 -2.74 -21.60
N LEU A 177 -5.04 -3.69 -20.65
CA LEU A 177 -4.68 -3.46 -19.26
C LEU A 177 -3.20 -3.12 -19.11
N LYS A 178 -2.33 -3.85 -19.84
CA LYS A 178 -0.89 -3.59 -19.85
C LYS A 178 -0.62 -2.19 -20.40
N GLN A 179 -1.19 -1.84 -21.54
CA GLN A 179 -1.01 -0.53 -22.16
C GLN A 179 -1.46 0.62 -21.22
N ARG A 180 -2.62 0.50 -20.58
CA ARG A 180 -3.11 1.50 -19.62
C ARG A 180 -2.15 1.66 -18.44
N CYS A 181 -1.61 0.55 -17.94
CA CYS A 181 -0.65 0.57 -16.84
C CYS A 181 0.70 1.18 -17.27
N GLU A 182 1.16 0.94 -18.51
CA GLU A 182 2.36 1.54 -19.08
C GLU A 182 2.23 3.06 -19.24
N VAL A 183 1.08 3.54 -19.73
CA VAL A 183 0.78 4.99 -19.82
C VAL A 183 0.90 5.67 -18.45
N GLN A 184 0.34 5.07 -17.41
CA GLN A 184 0.44 5.61 -16.05
C GLN A 184 1.87 5.55 -15.51
N SER A 185 2.59 4.50 -15.84
CA SER A 185 4.00 4.34 -15.49
C SER A 185 4.86 5.45 -16.13
N ASP A 186 4.65 5.75 -17.41
CA ASP A 186 5.33 6.83 -18.12
C ASP A 186 4.98 8.22 -17.54
N ARG A 187 3.73 8.40 -17.17
CA ARG A 187 3.24 9.63 -16.56
C ARG A 187 3.95 9.93 -15.24
N ILE A 188 4.08 8.92 -14.36
CA ILE A 188 4.80 9.03 -13.08
C ILE A 188 6.30 9.26 -13.31
N TRP A 189 6.90 8.50 -14.21
CA TRP A 189 8.31 8.61 -14.57
C TRP A 189 8.65 10.00 -15.10
N ASN A 190 7.89 10.49 -16.08
CA ASN A 190 8.11 11.79 -16.71
C ASN A 190 7.97 12.94 -15.70
N TRP A 191 7.03 12.82 -14.76
CA TRP A 191 6.90 13.80 -13.68
C TRP A 191 8.18 13.81 -12.80
N ALA A 192 8.67 12.65 -12.39
CA ALA A 192 9.85 12.54 -11.54
C ALA A 192 11.13 13.06 -12.23
N VAL A 193 11.29 12.77 -13.54
CA VAL A 193 12.38 13.32 -14.37
C VAL A 193 12.27 14.84 -14.47
N ALA A 194 11.09 15.37 -14.78
CA ALA A 194 10.86 16.80 -14.91
C ALA A 194 11.04 17.56 -13.58
N LYS A 195 10.84 16.90 -12.44
CA LYS A 195 11.13 17.42 -11.09
C LYS A 195 12.62 17.31 -10.71
N GLY A 196 13.44 16.62 -11.50
CA GLY A 196 14.85 16.36 -11.19
C GLY A 196 15.05 15.37 -10.03
N TYR A 197 14.11 14.47 -9.81
CA TYR A 197 14.23 13.41 -8.80
C TYR A 197 14.98 12.18 -9.33
N ILE A 198 15.13 12.08 -10.64
CA ILE A 198 15.82 11.00 -11.36
C ILE A 198 16.89 11.64 -12.24
N PHE A 199 18.13 11.17 -12.13
CA PHE A 199 19.31 11.67 -12.86
C PHE A 199 19.87 10.60 -13.79
#